data_51c8baeafc891cb130ddd2eb0654f548
#
_entry.id   51c8baeafc891cb130ddd2eb0654f548
#
_cell.length_a   1.000
_cell.length_b   1.000
_cell.length_c   1.000
_cell.angle_alpha   90.00
_cell.angle_beta   90.00
_cell.angle_gamma   90.00
#
_symmetry.space_group_name_H-M   'P 1'
#
loop_
_entity.id
_entity.type
_entity.pdbx_description
1 polymer ?
#
loop_
_entity_poly.entity_id
_entity_poly.type
_entity_poly.pdbx_seq_one_letter_code
_entity_poly.pdbx_strand_id
1 'polypeptide(L)'
;MKNYNVSEIKNLMSSAKTALVVVPNLSIDSLSSGLALALSLKKNNIETKVYCPQKPDANYSKLSGLELVSDNLNQNDLVVTLDYPVDQIETVNYNQDGGKLNLVIQTKPGSPKVAQNQILVANQSGVSDINFILGDENLLADKANIVNSGTWIQISPTNNIKPWAKASLVDQDAPYSEIFTFLLPMLGLNLDADTAKDLLIGLRVATQSFSINVSPETFEAGAICLRATQPLMTNSNQNPQPLTPNQPDQFNPNQSGPTSIPTA
;
A
#
# COMPACT_ATOMS: atom_id res chain seq x y z
N MET A 1 13.31 -7.70 15.50
CA MET A 1 12.00 -7.40 14.87
C MET A 1 11.37 -6.21 15.59
N LYS A 2 11.09 -5.12 14.86
CA LYS A 2 10.41 -3.95 15.42
C LYS A 2 9.00 -4.32 15.87
N ASN A 3 8.57 -3.71 16.96
CA ASN A 3 7.22 -3.92 17.51
C ASN A 3 6.59 -2.55 17.80
N TYR A 4 5.56 -2.21 17.04
CA TYR A 4 4.81 -0.97 17.18
C TYR A 4 3.55 -1.16 18.02
N ASN A 5 3.20 -0.15 18.81
CA ASN A 5 1.88 -0.13 19.44
C ASN A 5 0.83 0.29 18.41
N VAL A 6 0.12 -0.69 17.88
CA VAL A 6 -0.88 -0.49 16.81
C VAL A 6 -2.34 -0.58 17.30
N SER A 7 -2.55 -0.67 18.60
CA SER A 7 -3.89 -0.93 19.18
C SER A 7 -4.90 0.12 18.75
N GLU A 8 -4.54 1.40 18.82
CA GLU A 8 -5.41 2.50 18.44
C GLU A 8 -5.69 2.51 16.93
N ILE A 9 -4.68 2.27 16.11
CA ILE A 9 -4.84 2.18 14.65
C ILE A 9 -5.80 1.05 14.29
N LYS A 10 -5.66 -0.13 14.91
CA LYS A 10 -6.57 -1.26 14.71
C LYS A 10 -8.01 -0.93 15.08
N ASN A 11 -8.20 -0.26 16.22
CA ASN A 11 -9.53 0.16 16.66
C ASN A 11 -10.17 1.10 15.64
N LEU A 12 -9.42 2.09 15.14
CA LEU A 12 -9.90 3.04 14.14
C LEU A 12 -10.21 2.34 12.79
N MET A 13 -9.46 1.31 12.42
CA MET A 13 -9.67 0.54 11.19
C MET A 13 -10.87 -0.41 11.26
N SER A 14 -11.29 -0.84 12.45
CA SER A 14 -12.21 -1.98 12.64
C SER A 14 -13.56 -1.83 11.97
N SER A 15 -14.06 -0.60 11.82
CA SER A 15 -15.35 -0.28 11.19
C SER A 15 -15.22 0.41 9.82
N ALA A 16 -14.01 0.67 9.37
CA ALA A 16 -13.76 1.41 8.15
C ALA A 16 -14.11 0.56 6.91
N LYS A 17 -14.83 1.15 5.97
CA LYS A 17 -15.15 0.60 4.66
C LYS A 17 -14.38 1.29 3.56
N THR A 18 -13.98 2.54 3.80
CA THR A 18 -13.23 3.36 2.85
C THR A 18 -11.97 3.90 3.51
N ALA A 19 -10.89 3.98 2.72
CA ALA A 19 -9.62 4.54 3.17
C ALA A 19 -9.02 5.48 2.13
N LEU A 20 -8.35 6.52 2.62
CA LEU A 20 -7.51 7.39 1.83
C LEU A 20 -6.07 7.29 2.33
N VAL A 21 -5.13 7.04 1.44
CA VAL A 21 -3.70 7.08 1.74
C VAL A 21 -3.11 8.30 1.07
N VAL A 22 -2.56 9.21 1.85
CA VAL A 22 -1.96 10.45 1.35
C VAL A 22 -0.45 10.35 1.39
N VAL A 23 0.18 10.59 0.24
CA VAL A 23 1.63 10.63 0.04
C VAL A 23 2.04 12.06 -0.34
N PRO A 24 2.29 12.95 0.64
CA PRO A 24 2.52 14.37 0.39
C PRO A 24 3.79 14.65 -0.41
N ASN A 25 4.83 13.84 -0.21
CA ASN A 25 6.11 13.95 -0.89
C ASN A 25 6.38 12.70 -1.72
N LEU A 26 6.43 12.89 -3.05
CA LEU A 26 6.64 11.80 -3.99
C LEU A 26 8.11 11.35 -3.96
N SER A 27 8.33 10.15 -3.47
CA SER A 27 9.57 9.39 -3.61
C SER A 27 9.23 7.93 -3.87
N ILE A 28 10.18 7.13 -4.35
CA ILE A 28 9.93 5.70 -4.55
C ILE A 28 9.63 5.02 -3.20
N ASP A 29 10.31 5.42 -2.13
CA ASP A 29 10.07 4.87 -0.79
C ASP A 29 8.67 5.20 -0.24
N SER A 30 8.29 6.49 -0.28
CA SER A 30 6.98 6.91 0.23
C SER A 30 5.82 6.37 -0.61
N LEU A 31 5.95 6.40 -1.95
CA LEU A 31 4.88 5.91 -2.81
C LEU A 31 4.73 4.40 -2.75
N SER A 32 5.84 3.62 -2.78
CA SER A 32 5.77 2.16 -2.64
C SER A 32 5.11 1.75 -1.33
N SER A 33 5.41 2.46 -0.25
CA SER A 33 4.82 2.23 1.07
C SER A 33 3.34 2.58 1.12
N GLY A 34 2.95 3.71 0.54
CA GLY A 34 1.54 4.10 0.41
C GLY A 34 0.74 3.12 -0.43
N LEU A 35 1.30 2.64 -1.55
CA LEU A 35 0.68 1.62 -2.40
C LEU A 35 0.60 0.27 -1.71
N ALA A 36 1.64 -0.16 -1.00
CA ALA A 36 1.61 -1.40 -0.23
C ALA A 36 0.49 -1.38 0.84
N LEU A 37 0.32 -0.27 1.55
CA LEU A 37 -0.80 -0.08 2.47
C LEU A 37 -2.14 -0.14 1.73
N ALA A 38 -2.28 0.62 0.64
CA ALA A 38 -3.54 0.70 -0.11
C ALA A 38 -3.96 -0.66 -0.69
N LEU A 39 -3.03 -1.41 -1.28
CA LEU A 39 -3.27 -2.75 -1.82
C LEU A 39 -3.67 -3.72 -0.70
N SER A 40 -2.99 -3.65 0.45
CA SER A 40 -3.31 -4.50 1.60
C SER A 40 -4.69 -4.19 2.20
N LEU A 41 -5.06 -2.91 2.30
CA LEU A 41 -6.40 -2.49 2.74
C LEU A 41 -7.49 -2.97 1.77
N LYS A 42 -7.28 -2.78 0.47
CA LYS A 42 -8.21 -3.22 -0.58
C LYS A 42 -8.45 -4.73 -0.53
N LYS A 43 -7.41 -5.54 -0.31
CA LYS A 43 -7.52 -7.00 -0.13
C LYS A 43 -8.30 -7.39 1.14
N ASN A 44 -8.37 -6.50 2.12
CA ASN A 44 -9.19 -6.64 3.32
C ASN A 44 -10.59 -5.98 3.19
N ASN A 45 -11.08 -5.77 1.96
CA ASN A 45 -12.39 -5.20 1.64
C ASN A 45 -12.59 -3.75 2.12
N ILE A 46 -11.52 -2.99 2.26
CA ILE A 46 -11.57 -1.54 2.50
C ILE A 46 -11.28 -0.86 1.17
N GLU A 47 -12.27 -0.19 0.59
CA GLU A 47 -12.10 0.55 -0.65
C GLU A 47 -11.08 1.68 -0.43
N THR A 48 -9.99 1.67 -1.19
CA THR A 48 -8.86 2.53 -0.90
C THR A 48 -8.43 3.32 -2.13
N LYS A 49 -8.18 4.62 -1.92
CA LYS A 49 -7.57 5.54 -2.89
C LYS A 49 -6.23 6.04 -2.35
N VAL A 50 -5.33 6.38 -3.27
CA VAL A 50 -4.04 7.01 -2.93
C VAL A 50 -4.03 8.41 -3.53
N TYR A 51 -3.78 9.40 -2.71
CA TYR A 51 -3.57 10.77 -3.16
C TYR A 51 -2.09 11.12 -3.12
N CYS A 52 -1.58 11.61 -4.23
CA CYS A 52 -0.23 12.16 -4.34
C CYS A 52 -0.30 13.44 -5.18
N PRO A 53 0.11 14.62 -4.65
CA PRO A 53 0.03 15.89 -5.38
C PRO A 53 0.84 15.89 -6.69
N GLN A 54 1.89 15.07 -6.73
CA GLN A 54 2.76 14.93 -7.89
C GLN A 54 2.43 13.62 -8.61
N LYS A 55 2.19 13.70 -9.91
CA LYS A 55 1.93 12.53 -10.73
C LYS A 55 3.19 11.67 -10.89
N PRO A 56 3.15 10.36 -10.55
CA PRO A 56 4.26 9.47 -10.78
C PRO A 56 4.62 9.38 -12.28
N ASP A 57 5.91 9.43 -12.58
CA ASP A 57 6.45 9.28 -13.94
C ASP A 57 6.85 7.83 -14.25
N ALA A 58 7.53 7.60 -15.39
CA ALA A 58 7.95 6.28 -15.83
C ALA A 58 8.91 5.56 -14.85
N ASN A 59 9.60 6.28 -13.94
CA ASN A 59 10.49 5.66 -12.96
C ASN A 59 9.73 4.85 -11.92
N TYR A 60 8.45 5.13 -11.73
CA TYR A 60 7.56 4.44 -10.81
C TYR A 60 6.85 3.23 -11.45
N SER A 61 6.99 3.00 -12.75
CA SER A 61 6.25 1.97 -13.52
C SER A 61 6.39 0.54 -13.01
N LYS A 62 7.38 0.26 -12.16
CA LYS A 62 7.60 -1.06 -11.56
C LYS A 62 6.77 -1.32 -10.30
N LEU A 63 6.11 -0.29 -9.75
CA LEU A 63 5.27 -0.41 -8.59
C LEU A 63 3.88 -0.93 -8.97
N SER A 64 3.33 -1.77 -8.12
CA SER A 64 1.97 -2.31 -8.24
C SER A 64 0.95 -1.29 -7.71
N GLY A 65 -0.27 -1.25 -8.27
CA GLY A 65 -1.34 -0.40 -7.75
C GLY A 65 -1.26 1.07 -8.15
N LEU A 66 -0.46 1.43 -9.15
CA LEU A 66 -0.38 2.83 -9.64
C LEU A 66 -1.72 3.37 -10.12
N GLU A 67 -2.64 2.52 -10.54
CA GLU A 67 -4.01 2.90 -10.91
C GLU A 67 -4.84 3.43 -9.74
N LEU A 68 -4.41 3.21 -8.50
CA LEU A 68 -5.04 3.76 -7.30
C LEU A 68 -4.61 5.21 -7.02
N VAL A 69 -3.53 5.68 -7.69
CA VAL A 69 -2.96 7.01 -7.45
C VAL A 69 -3.72 8.07 -8.24
N SER A 70 -4.13 9.09 -7.53
CA SER A 70 -4.73 10.30 -8.11
C SER A 70 -3.99 11.54 -7.61
N ASP A 71 -3.82 12.52 -8.48
CA ASP A 71 -3.35 13.87 -8.16
C ASP A 71 -4.51 14.83 -7.81
N ASN A 72 -5.74 14.29 -7.81
CA ASN A 72 -6.95 15.03 -7.48
C ASN A 72 -7.67 14.39 -6.27
N LEU A 73 -7.85 15.20 -5.25
CA LEU A 73 -8.74 14.91 -4.13
C LEU A 73 -10.15 15.36 -4.52
N ASN A 74 -10.94 14.57 -5.20
CA ASN A 74 -12.32 14.94 -5.56
C ASN A 74 -13.10 15.41 -4.33
N GLN A 75 -12.88 16.67 -3.92
CA GLN A 75 -13.46 17.26 -2.71
C GLN A 75 -14.90 17.76 -2.92
N ASN A 76 -15.36 17.73 -4.18
CA ASN A 76 -16.63 18.36 -4.57
C ASN A 76 -17.62 17.37 -5.22
N ASP A 77 -17.39 16.07 -5.08
CA ASP A 77 -18.35 15.12 -5.64
C ASP A 77 -19.62 15.09 -4.77
N LEU A 78 -20.74 15.40 -5.39
CA LEU A 78 -22.06 15.19 -4.80
C LEU A 78 -22.52 13.79 -5.17
N VAL A 79 -22.60 12.90 -4.19
CA VAL A 79 -23.14 11.56 -4.39
C VAL A 79 -24.61 11.55 -3.98
N VAL A 80 -25.46 11.18 -4.92
CA VAL A 80 -26.88 10.94 -4.69
C VAL A 80 -27.08 9.43 -4.67
N THR A 81 -27.32 8.87 -3.50
CA THR A 81 -27.58 7.44 -3.33
C THR A 81 -29.07 7.19 -3.20
N LEU A 82 -29.57 6.20 -3.94
CA LEU A 82 -30.94 5.72 -3.83
C LEU A 82 -30.96 4.41 -3.07
N ASP A 83 -31.64 4.38 -1.94
CA ASP A 83 -31.98 3.14 -1.24
C ASP A 83 -33.17 2.46 -1.95
N TYR A 84 -32.89 1.93 -3.15
CA TYR A 84 -33.88 1.36 -4.05
C TYR A 84 -33.25 0.21 -4.86
N PRO A 85 -33.98 -0.91 -5.11
CA PRO A 85 -33.46 -2.04 -5.86
C PRO A 85 -33.01 -1.63 -7.29
N VAL A 86 -31.74 -1.85 -7.61
CA VAL A 86 -31.14 -1.43 -8.89
C VAL A 86 -31.79 -2.11 -10.09
N ASP A 87 -32.25 -3.35 -9.92
CA ASP A 87 -32.95 -4.14 -10.94
C ASP A 87 -34.32 -3.58 -11.30
N GLN A 88 -34.90 -2.69 -10.51
CA GLN A 88 -36.14 -2.00 -10.73
C GLN A 88 -35.97 -0.62 -11.38
N ILE A 89 -34.74 -0.17 -11.56
CA ILE A 89 -34.44 1.07 -12.30
C ILE A 89 -34.37 0.75 -13.79
N GLU A 90 -35.08 1.55 -14.60
CA GLU A 90 -35.03 1.44 -16.05
C GLU A 90 -33.96 2.34 -16.64
N THR A 91 -33.97 3.65 -16.30
CA THR A 91 -32.97 4.61 -16.76
C THR A 91 -32.64 5.66 -15.69
N VAL A 92 -31.45 6.19 -15.80
CA VAL A 92 -31.00 7.38 -15.06
C VAL A 92 -30.49 8.40 -16.06
N ASN A 93 -31.19 9.52 -16.16
CA ASN A 93 -30.87 10.61 -17.08
C ASN A 93 -30.70 11.92 -16.31
N TYR A 94 -30.16 12.92 -16.99
CA TYR A 94 -30.16 14.28 -16.46
C TYR A 94 -30.67 15.27 -17.56
N ASN A 95 -31.28 16.35 -17.12
CA ASN A 95 -31.60 17.48 -17.97
C ASN A 95 -31.30 18.80 -17.26
N GLN A 96 -31.22 19.87 -18.05
CA GLN A 96 -31.08 21.24 -17.55
C GLN A 96 -32.35 22.02 -17.84
N ASP A 97 -32.92 22.60 -16.81
CA ASP A 97 -34.10 23.48 -16.94
C ASP A 97 -33.99 24.66 -15.96
N GLY A 98 -34.21 25.87 -16.45
CA GLY A 98 -34.18 27.08 -15.63
C GLY A 98 -32.83 27.30 -14.88
N GLY A 99 -31.71 26.86 -15.46
CA GLY A 99 -30.38 26.93 -14.82
C GLY A 99 -30.14 25.91 -13.69
N LYS A 100 -31.03 24.91 -13.58
CA LYS A 100 -30.95 23.80 -12.63
C LYS A 100 -30.61 22.50 -13.32
N LEU A 101 -29.85 21.64 -12.67
CA LEU A 101 -29.63 20.27 -13.10
C LEU A 101 -30.68 19.37 -12.44
N ASN A 102 -31.44 18.64 -13.23
CA ASN A 102 -32.40 17.66 -12.77
C ASN A 102 -31.88 16.26 -13.06
N LEU A 103 -31.77 15.40 -12.04
CA LEU A 103 -31.58 13.96 -12.22
C LEU A 103 -32.95 13.28 -12.34
N VAL A 104 -33.20 12.61 -13.47
CA VAL A 104 -34.47 11.94 -13.76
C VAL A 104 -34.22 10.43 -13.67
N ILE A 105 -34.84 9.79 -12.69
CA ILE A 105 -34.77 8.35 -12.48
C ILE A 105 -36.09 7.73 -12.83
N GLN A 106 -36.07 6.87 -13.85
CA GLN A 106 -37.26 6.15 -14.31
C GLN A 106 -37.19 4.73 -13.77
N THR A 107 -38.27 4.31 -13.12
CA THR A 107 -38.46 2.94 -12.65
C THR A 107 -39.19 2.12 -13.67
N LYS A 108 -38.97 0.81 -13.71
CA LYS A 108 -39.66 -0.13 -14.60
C LYS A 108 -41.18 -0.11 -14.35
N PRO A 109 -41.99 -0.35 -15.38
CA PRO A 109 -43.43 -0.45 -15.21
C PRO A 109 -43.82 -1.48 -14.15
N GLY A 110 -44.68 -1.06 -13.21
CA GLY A 110 -45.13 -1.90 -12.08
C GLY A 110 -44.24 -1.85 -10.84
N SER A 111 -43.11 -1.18 -10.89
CA SER A 111 -42.25 -0.97 -9.73
C SER A 111 -42.82 0.12 -8.79
N PRO A 112 -42.60 0.05 -7.50
CA PRO A 112 -42.97 1.11 -6.55
C PRO A 112 -42.34 2.45 -6.92
N LYS A 113 -43.01 3.55 -6.57
CA LYS A 113 -42.41 4.88 -6.74
C LYS A 113 -41.26 5.07 -5.75
N VAL A 114 -40.18 5.68 -6.21
CA VAL A 114 -39.09 6.10 -5.34
C VAL A 114 -39.60 7.13 -4.33
N ALA A 115 -39.46 6.85 -3.05
CA ALA A 115 -39.88 7.76 -1.98
C ALA A 115 -38.77 8.76 -1.66
N GLN A 116 -39.12 9.95 -1.23
CA GLN A 116 -38.14 11.00 -0.94
C GLN A 116 -37.16 10.62 0.20
N ASN A 117 -37.59 9.82 1.16
CA ASN A 117 -36.75 9.32 2.25
C ASN A 117 -35.74 8.22 1.81
N GLN A 118 -35.86 7.73 0.59
CA GLN A 118 -34.91 6.80 -0.01
C GLN A 118 -33.76 7.52 -0.76
N ILE A 119 -33.81 8.86 -0.81
CA ILE A 119 -32.79 9.67 -1.46
C ILE A 119 -31.83 10.16 -0.40
N LEU A 120 -30.61 9.68 -0.44
CA LEU A 120 -29.50 10.15 0.40
C LEU A 120 -28.58 11.02 -0.46
N VAL A 121 -28.34 12.23 0.00
CA VAL A 121 -27.42 13.17 -0.67
C VAL A 121 -26.24 13.39 0.28
N ALA A 122 -25.06 13.03 -0.19
CA ALA A 122 -23.83 13.24 0.56
C ALA A 122 -22.82 13.99 -0.32
N ASN A 123 -22.23 15.06 0.23
CA ASN A 123 -21.02 15.58 -0.35
C ASN A 123 -19.90 14.60 -0.02
N GLN A 124 -19.29 14.01 -1.02
CA GLN A 124 -18.04 13.29 -0.81
C GLN A 124 -16.97 14.36 -0.48
N SER A 125 -16.77 14.61 0.80
CA SER A 125 -15.54 15.25 1.24
C SER A 125 -14.41 14.32 0.80
N GLY A 126 -13.28 14.85 0.32
CA GLY A 126 -12.15 14.02 -0.11
C GLY A 126 -11.52 13.16 0.99
N VAL A 127 -12.22 12.94 2.10
CA VAL A 127 -11.86 12.14 3.27
C VAL A 127 -12.71 10.88 3.34
N SER A 128 -12.04 9.77 3.59
CA SER A 128 -12.65 8.45 3.79
C SER A 128 -12.96 8.19 5.27
N ASP A 129 -13.55 7.03 5.60
CA ASP A 129 -13.80 6.63 7.01
C ASP A 129 -12.52 6.67 7.83
N ILE A 130 -11.39 6.25 7.21
CA ILE A 130 -10.07 6.33 7.80
C ILE A 130 -9.07 6.89 6.78
N ASN A 131 -8.18 7.76 7.24
CA ASN A 131 -7.22 8.42 6.38
C ASN A 131 -5.81 8.25 6.96
N PHE A 132 -4.87 7.89 6.10
CA PHE A 132 -3.46 7.77 6.43
C PHE A 132 -2.67 8.85 5.71
N ILE A 133 -1.71 9.45 6.40
CA ILE A 133 -0.77 10.38 5.79
C ILE A 133 0.66 9.95 6.10
N LEU A 134 1.47 9.88 5.06
CA LEU A 134 2.88 9.53 5.16
C LEU A 134 3.71 10.82 5.28
N GLY A 135 3.93 11.26 6.51
CA GLY A 135 4.74 12.44 6.81
C GLY A 135 3.95 13.65 7.28
N ASP A 136 4.16 14.79 6.62
CA ASP A 136 3.69 16.10 7.07
C ASP A 136 2.68 16.70 6.08
N GLU A 137 1.54 17.17 6.60
CA GLU A 137 0.49 17.82 5.82
C GLU A 137 0.95 19.15 5.17
N ASN A 138 1.94 19.81 5.73
CA ASN A 138 2.44 21.06 5.18
C ASN A 138 3.02 20.91 3.75
N LEU A 139 3.42 19.68 3.39
CA LEU A 139 3.88 19.35 2.04
C LEU A 139 2.73 19.30 1.01
N LEU A 140 1.48 19.36 1.45
CA LEU A 140 0.29 19.42 0.59
C LEU A 140 -0.07 20.84 0.14
N ALA A 141 0.67 21.86 0.60
CA ALA A 141 0.46 23.27 0.29
C ALA A 141 -1.00 23.72 0.53
N ASP A 142 -1.73 24.14 -0.50
CA ASP A 142 -3.13 24.59 -0.43
C ASP A 142 -4.12 23.50 0.00
N LYS A 143 -3.73 22.24 -0.06
CA LYS A 143 -4.52 21.09 0.38
C LYS A 143 -4.26 20.65 1.81
N ALA A 144 -3.36 21.30 2.54
CA ALA A 144 -3.00 20.93 3.91
C ALA A 144 -4.21 20.90 4.88
N ASN A 145 -5.25 21.68 4.61
CA ASN A 145 -6.47 21.73 5.42
C ASN A 145 -7.34 20.46 5.36
N ILE A 146 -7.00 19.49 4.49
CA ILE A 146 -7.73 18.21 4.41
C ILE A 146 -7.73 17.47 5.75
N VAL A 147 -6.68 17.62 6.56
CA VAL A 147 -6.54 16.96 7.86
C VAL A 147 -7.46 17.52 8.94
N ASN A 148 -8.13 18.67 8.68
CA ASN A 148 -9.05 19.29 9.64
C ASN A 148 -10.38 18.55 9.79
N SER A 149 -10.67 17.58 8.92
CA SER A 149 -11.88 16.76 8.97
C SER A 149 -11.57 15.28 8.81
N GLY A 150 -12.41 14.41 9.37
CA GLY A 150 -12.25 12.96 9.29
C GLY A 150 -11.30 12.37 10.34
N THR A 151 -11.04 11.08 10.22
CA THR A 151 -10.17 10.32 11.13
C THR A 151 -8.81 10.12 10.45
N TRP A 152 -7.77 10.69 11.03
CA TRP A 152 -6.43 10.67 10.47
C TRP A 152 -5.44 9.88 11.31
N ILE A 153 -4.60 9.12 10.62
CA ILE A 153 -3.46 8.40 11.17
C ILE A 153 -2.20 8.93 10.49
N GLN A 154 -1.25 9.37 11.28
CA GLN A 154 0.05 9.83 10.80
C GLN A 154 1.09 8.71 10.92
N ILE A 155 1.81 8.45 9.83
CA ILE A 155 2.99 7.57 9.82
C ILE A 155 4.18 8.42 9.40
N SER A 156 5.21 8.51 10.24
CA SER A 156 6.32 9.44 9.97
C SER A 156 7.69 8.87 10.39
N PRO A 157 8.73 9.06 9.57
CA PRO A 157 10.12 8.82 9.94
C PRO A 157 10.72 9.99 10.75
N THR A 158 9.92 11.01 11.08
CA THR A 158 10.36 12.17 11.85
C THR A 158 9.51 12.36 13.08
N ASN A 159 10.12 12.80 14.18
CA ASN A 159 9.41 13.05 15.43
C ASN A 159 8.64 14.38 15.39
N ASN A 160 7.62 14.42 14.54
CA ASN A 160 6.72 15.55 14.39
C ASN A 160 5.26 15.08 14.49
N ILE A 161 4.83 14.74 15.71
CA ILE A 161 3.46 14.29 15.96
C ILE A 161 2.51 15.47 15.85
N LYS A 162 1.46 15.31 15.06
CA LYS A 162 0.49 16.34 14.75
C LYS A 162 -0.76 16.24 15.62
N PRO A 163 -1.29 17.39 16.10
CA PRO A 163 -2.44 17.39 17.01
C PRO A 163 -3.77 16.95 16.35
N TRP A 164 -3.85 16.99 15.02
CA TRP A 164 -5.00 16.51 14.27
C TRP A 164 -5.04 14.99 14.13
N ALA A 165 -3.90 14.30 14.29
CA ALA A 165 -3.82 12.85 14.16
C ALA A 165 -4.47 12.16 15.36
N LYS A 166 -5.43 11.26 15.10
CA LYS A 166 -6.06 10.42 16.13
C LYS A 166 -5.12 9.34 16.62
N ALA A 167 -4.26 8.84 15.72
CA ALA A 167 -3.17 7.94 16.06
C ALA A 167 -1.93 8.33 15.25
N SER A 168 -0.75 8.16 15.83
CA SER A 168 0.52 8.44 15.18
C SER A 168 1.50 7.30 15.40
N LEU A 169 2.21 6.92 14.35
CA LEU A 169 3.34 6.03 14.42
C LEU A 169 4.57 6.79 13.94
N VAL A 170 5.55 6.92 14.82
CA VAL A 170 6.82 7.55 14.51
C VAL A 170 7.93 6.54 14.72
N ASP A 171 8.75 6.36 13.68
CA ASP A 171 9.97 5.57 13.75
C ASP A 171 11.10 6.38 13.10
N GLN A 172 11.87 7.05 13.95
CA GLN A 172 12.86 8.02 13.52
C GLN A 172 13.94 7.36 12.65
N ASP A 173 14.26 8.06 11.57
CA ASP A 173 15.32 7.71 10.62
C ASP A 173 15.10 6.40 9.85
N ALA A 174 13.98 5.69 10.08
CA ALA A 174 13.63 4.51 9.31
C ALA A 174 12.98 4.87 7.96
N PRO A 175 13.36 4.23 6.85
CA PRO A 175 12.63 4.34 5.60
C PRO A 175 11.16 3.95 5.76
N TYR A 176 10.26 4.58 5.01
CA TYR A 176 8.84 4.18 5.03
C TYR A 176 8.64 2.70 4.72
N SER A 177 9.37 2.17 3.74
CA SER A 177 9.30 0.75 3.37
C SER A 177 9.70 -0.18 4.51
N GLU A 178 10.65 0.21 5.36
CA GLU A 178 10.98 -0.52 6.57
C GLU A 178 9.82 -0.48 7.56
N ILE A 179 9.28 0.72 7.84
CA ILE A 179 8.15 0.90 8.75
C ILE A 179 6.98 0.02 8.31
N PHE A 180 6.58 0.10 7.04
CA PHE A 180 5.41 -0.62 6.54
C PHE A 180 5.63 -2.14 6.43
N THR A 181 6.87 -2.61 6.24
CA THR A 181 7.18 -4.05 6.27
C THR A 181 6.83 -4.67 7.63
N PHE A 182 7.08 -3.95 8.73
CA PHE A 182 6.71 -4.42 10.07
C PHE A 182 5.27 -4.07 10.43
N LEU A 183 4.78 -2.92 10.00
CA LEU A 183 3.47 -2.39 10.37
C LEU A 183 2.32 -3.22 9.78
N LEU A 184 2.37 -3.56 8.48
CA LEU A 184 1.26 -4.25 7.81
C LEU A 184 0.85 -5.56 8.51
N PRO A 185 1.77 -6.49 8.81
CA PRO A 185 1.40 -7.71 9.55
C PRO A 185 0.87 -7.42 10.96
N MET A 186 1.43 -6.39 11.64
CA MET A 186 0.94 -6.00 12.96
C MET A 186 -0.48 -5.46 12.92
N LEU A 187 -0.90 -4.82 11.83
CA LEU A 187 -2.28 -4.38 11.61
C LEU A 187 -3.22 -5.54 11.22
N GLY A 188 -2.68 -6.74 10.97
CA GLY A 188 -3.45 -7.88 10.45
C GLY A 188 -3.65 -7.83 8.95
N LEU A 189 -2.88 -7.00 8.26
CA LEU A 189 -2.89 -6.86 6.81
C LEU A 189 -1.88 -7.82 6.18
N ASN A 190 -2.25 -8.43 5.05
CA ASN A 190 -1.37 -9.36 4.36
C ASN A 190 -0.21 -8.64 3.65
N LEU A 191 1.00 -9.14 3.85
CA LEU A 191 2.16 -8.80 3.08
C LEU A 191 2.35 -9.87 1.99
N ASP A 192 1.67 -9.72 0.87
CA ASP A 192 1.80 -10.65 -0.25
C ASP A 192 2.95 -10.28 -1.22
N ALA A 193 3.08 -11.05 -2.30
CA ALA A 193 4.18 -10.87 -3.23
C ALA A 193 4.25 -9.49 -3.88
N ASP A 194 3.11 -8.90 -4.24
CA ASP A 194 3.07 -7.56 -4.87
C ASP A 194 3.44 -6.47 -3.88
N THR A 195 2.79 -6.47 -2.70
CA THR A 195 3.08 -5.50 -1.63
C THR A 195 4.52 -5.62 -1.14
N ALA A 196 5.02 -6.85 -0.97
CA ALA A 196 6.39 -7.10 -0.55
C ALA A 196 7.42 -6.66 -1.60
N LYS A 197 7.12 -6.85 -2.90
CA LYS A 197 7.94 -6.36 -4.01
C LYS A 197 8.04 -4.85 -4.00
N ASP A 198 6.92 -4.15 -3.83
CA ASP A 198 6.90 -2.70 -3.79
C ASP A 198 7.71 -2.16 -2.60
N LEU A 199 7.51 -2.72 -1.40
CA LEU A 199 8.30 -2.36 -0.22
C LEU A 199 9.80 -2.65 -0.41
N LEU A 200 10.17 -3.76 -1.04
CA LEU A 200 11.56 -4.07 -1.32
C LEU A 200 12.20 -3.07 -2.30
N ILE A 201 11.43 -2.62 -3.31
CA ILE A 201 11.88 -1.57 -4.24
C ILE A 201 12.12 -0.27 -3.47
N GLY A 202 11.16 0.16 -2.63
CA GLY A 202 11.29 1.35 -1.80
C GLY A 202 12.49 1.29 -0.86
N LEU A 203 12.64 0.17 -0.14
CA LEU A 203 13.74 -0.06 0.79
C LEU A 203 15.10 0.01 0.10
N ARG A 204 15.24 -0.62 -1.07
CA ARG A 204 16.48 -0.58 -1.85
C ARG A 204 16.83 0.81 -2.32
N VAL A 205 15.85 1.61 -2.72
CA VAL A 205 16.09 2.99 -3.16
C VAL A 205 16.46 3.87 -1.97
N ALA A 206 15.71 3.80 -0.87
CA ALA A 206 15.97 4.60 0.32
C ALA A 206 17.35 4.33 0.95
N THR A 207 17.83 3.10 0.84
CA THR A 207 19.11 2.67 1.41
C THR A 207 20.25 2.55 0.39
N GLN A 208 20.06 3.04 -0.84
CA GLN A 208 21.00 2.84 -1.95
C GLN A 208 21.48 1.37 -2.03
N SER A 209 20.52 0.46 -2.14
CA SER A 209 20.75 -0.99 -2.17
C SER A 209 21.48 -1.52 -0.92
N PHE A 210 21.04 -1.08 0.26
CA PHE A 210 21.58 -1.45 1.57
C PHE A 210 23.02 -0.97 1.83
N SER A 211 23.39 0.17 1.22
CA SER A 211 24.74 0.75 1.38
C SER A 211 24.78 1.91 2.37
N ILE A 212 23.66 2.61 2.59
CA ILE A 212 23.55 3.74 3.52
C ILE A 212 22.30 3.64 4.38
N ASN A 213 22.32 4.31 5.53
CA ASN A 213 21.18 4.41 6.46
C ASN A 213 20.54 3.05 6.76
N VAL A 214 21.38 2.05 7.06
CA VAL A 214 20.96 0.69 7.35
C VAL A 214 21.12 0.34 8.80
N SER A 215 20.16 -0.38 9.33
CA SER A 215 20.17 -0.99 10.66
C SER A 215 19.99 -2.51 10.53
N PRO A 216 20.14 -3.28 11.60
CA PRO A 216 19.77 -4.70 11.61
C PRO A 216 18.29 -4.90 11.15
N GLU A 217 17.40 -4.00 11.57
CA GLU A 217 15.98 -4.02 11.21
C GLU A 217 15.76 -3.77 9.72
N THR A 218 16.57 -2.93 9.09
CA THR A 218 16.54 -2.70 7.64
C THR A 218 16.82 -3.99 6.86
N PHE A 219 17.84 -4.75 7.29
CA PHE A 219 18.14 -6.06 6.69
C PHE A 219 17.04 -7.09 6.96
N GLU A 220 16.48 -7.07 8.17
CA GLU A 220 15.35 -7.93 8.52
C GLU A 220 14.11 -7.62 7.63
N ALA A 221 13.78 -6.35 7.44
CA ALA A 221 12.70 -5.92 6.55
C ALA A 221 12.95 -6.40 5.11
N GLY A 222 14.17 -6.26 4.59
CA GLY A 222 14.55 -6.79 3.29
C GLY A 222 14.38 -8.31 3.20
N ALA A 223 14.78 -9.05 4.24
CA ALA A 223 14.61 -10.50 4.29
C ALA A 223 13.13 -10.92 4.35
N ILE A 224 12.28 -10.19 5.08
CA ILE A 224 10.83 -10.42 5.13
C ILE A 224 10.23 -10.24 3.74
N CYS A 225 10.51 -9.11 3.07
CA CYS A 225 10.02 -8.84 1.73
C CYS A 225 10.48 -9.91 0.72
N LEU A 226 11.76 -10.30 0.76
CA LEU A 226 12.27 -11.35 -0.12
C LEU A 226 11.57 -12.69 0.07
N ARG A 227 11.30 -13.09 1.31
CA ARG A 227 10.55 -14.33 1.58
C ARG A 227 9.12 -14.26 1.04
N ALA A 228 8.45 -13.12 1.19
CA ALA A 228 7.08 -12.94 0.72
C ALA A 228 6.98 -12.90 -0.83
N THR A 229 8.06 -12.52 -1.53
CA THR A 229 8.09 -12.54 -3.01
C THR A 229 8.44 -13.90 -3.59
N GLN A 230 8.94 -14.85 -2.79
CA GLN A 230 9.24 -16.19 -3.28
C GLN A 230 7.94 -16.98 -3.41
N PRO A 231 7.73 -17.71 -4.51
CA PRO A 231 6.62 -18.67 -4.57
C PRO A 231 6.81 -19.68 -3.43
N LEU A 232 5.71 -19.98 -2.73
CA LEU A 232 5.69 -21.06 -1.74
C LEU A 232 6.25 -22.30 -2.43
N MET A 233 7.49 -22.68 -2.12
CA MET A 233 8.01 -23.96 -2.51
C MET A 233 7.13 -25.00 -1.79
N THR A 234 6.15 -25.53 -2.51
CA THR A 234 5.49 -26.77 -2.05
C THR A 234 6.62 -27.77 -1.87
N ASN A 235 6.87 -28.16 -0.63
CA ASN A 235 7.79 -29.24 -0.30
C ASN A 235 7.29 -30.52 -0.99
N SER A 236 7.59 -30.66 -2.30
CA SER A 236 7.59 -31.96 -2.95
C SER A 236 8.81 -32.68 -2.40
N ASN A 237 8.57 -33.54 -1.41
CA ASN A 237 9.41 -34.63 -0.93
C ASN A 237 10.81 -34.71 -1.57
N GLN A 238 11.74 -33.87 -1.11
CA GLN A 238 13.14 -34.25 -1.20
C GLN A 238 13.43 -35.10 0.02
N ASN A 239 13.19 -36.42 -0.17
CA ASN A 239 13.77 -37.42 0.70
C ASN A 239 15.28 -37.17 0.73
N PRO A 240 15.90 -36.87 1.86
CA PRO A 240 17.35 -36.69 1.90
C PRO A 240 17.97 -38.02 1.49
N GLN A 241 18.62 -38.04 0.34
CA GLN A 241 19.46 -39.17 -0.01
C GLN A 241 20.52 -39.31 1.08
N PRO A 242 20.70 -40.49 1.66
CA PRO A 242 21.77 -40.73 2.61
C PRO A 242 23.11 -40.43 1.91
N LEU A 243 23.89 -39.54 2.50
CA LEU A 243 25.29 -39.32 2.09
C LEU A 243 26.01 -40.67 2.22
N THR A 244 26.37 -41.26 1.07
CA THR A 244 27.28 -42.40 1.08
C THR A 244 28.62 -41.92 1.63
N PRO A 245 29.24 -42.63 2.59
CA PRO A 245 30.57 -42.28 3.09
C PRO A 245 31.57 -42.32 1.92
N ASN A 246 32.36 -41.26 1.76
CA ASN A 246 33.43 -41.18 0.79
C ASN A 246 34.36 -42.39 0.93
N GLN A 247 34.49 -43.15 -0.15
CA GLN A 247 35.62 -44.08 -0.27
C GLN A 247 36.89 -43.25 -0.31
N PRO A 248 37.97 -43.69 0.40
CA PRO A 248 39.25 -43.01 0.33
C PRO A 248 39.83 -43.10 -1.05
N ASP A 249 40.31 -41.96 -1.57
CA ASP A 249 41.05 -41.84 -2.84
C ASP A 249 42.19 -42.83 -2.89
N GLN A 250 42.13 -43.76 -3.83
CA GLN A 250 43.26 -44.61 -4.15
C GLN A 250 44.30 -43.76 -4.90
N PHE A 251 45.41 -43.44 -4.19
CA PHE A 251 46.57 -42.79 -4.73
C PHE A 251 47.21 -43.72 -5.82
N ASN A 252 47.17 -43.29 -7.10
CA ASN A 252 47.81 -44.01 -8.20
C ASN A 252 49.22 -43.41 -8.44
N PRO A 253 50.30 -44.10 -8.16
CA PRO A 253 51.67 -43.55 -8.22
C PRO A 253 52.30 -43.54 -9.64
N ASN A 254 51.54 -43.79 -10.74
CA ASN A 254 52.11 -43.87 -12.09
C ASN A 254 51.54 -42.85 -13.06
N GLN A 255 51.74 -41.54 -12.77
CA GLN A 255 51.67 -40.50 -13.82
C GLN A 255 52.85 -39.51 -13.63
N SER A 256 54.00 -39.93 -14.18
CA SER A 256 55.10 -39.05 -14.50
C SER A 256 54.87 -38.46 -15.89
N GLY A 257 54.53 -37.19 -16.01
CA GLY A 257 54.45 -36.44 -17.26
C GLY A 257 55.37 -35.22 -17.21
N PRO A 258 55.96 -34.78 -18.31
CA PRO A 258 57.21 -34.02 -18.33
C PRO A 258 57.01 -32.53 -18.10
N THR A 259 57.94 -31.98 -17.31
CA THR A 259 58.23 -30.56 -17.19
C THR A 259 58.73 -29.95 -18.49
N SER A 260 58.16 -28.83 -18.90
CA SER A 260 58.81 -27.88 -19.80
C SER A 260 58.44 -26.46 -19.35
N ILE A 261 59.47 -25.78 -18.85
CA ILE A 261 59.54 -24.35 -18.58
C ILE A 261 60.04 -23.68 -19.87
N PRO A 262 59.41 -22.64 -20.40
CA PRO A 262 60.05 -21.72 -21.34
C PRO A 262 60.64 -20.54 -20.56
N THR A 263 61.97 -20.38 -20.69
CA THR A 263 62.71 -19.13 -20.46
C THR A 263 62.59 -18.23 -21.71
N ALA A 264 62.20 -16.97 -21.50
CA ALA A 264 62.77 -15.70 -21.97
C ALA A 264 61.70 -14.59 -21.86
#